data_0ed1fcd71b5fd8808b4b779e292f4797
#
_entry.id   0ed1fcd71b5fd8808b4b779e292f4797
#
_cell.length_a   1.000
_cell.length_b   1.000
_cell.length_c   1.000
_cell.angle_alpha   90.00
_cell.angle_beta   90.00
_cell.angle_gamma   90.00
#
_symmetry.space_group_name_H-M   'P 1'
#
loop_
_entity.id
_entity.type
_entity.pdbx_description
1 polymer ?
#
loop_
_entity_poly.entity_id
_entity_poly.type
_entity_poly.pdbx_seq_one_letter_code
_entity_poly.pdbx_strand_id
1 'polypeptide(L)'
;MTKSKIFVACDTTKIAKVKKIIKDTQNKKLKIGYKFGLEFLNSNNGRLFLSKLKHKITFADLKLHDIPNTCASTIRAIKDLKVNYLTIHISSGLNALRAAKKVSGKTKLIGVTILTSLDNKALKEIGFNKNVKELVLHQAKLANKAKLDAIVCSPQEVKIIKKQFKKEIITPGIRFISKKGDQKRV
;
A
#
# COMPACT_ATOMS: atom_id res chain seq x y z
N MET A 1 15.26 17.83 -7.31
CA MET A 1 14.29 17.40 -6.26
C MET A 1 13.23 16.52 -6.89
N THR A 2 13.08 15.27 -6.46
CA THR A 2 11.98 14.39 -6.92
C THR A 2 10.67 14.93 -6.36
N LYS A 3 9.77 15.38 -7.25
CA LYS A 3 8.43 15.85 -6.84
C LYS A 3 7.72 14.73 -6.07
N SER A 4 7.24 15.04 -4.85
CA SER A 4 6.43 14.12 -4.03
C SER A 4 5.21 13.64 -4.82
N LYS A 5 4.85 12.37 -4.66
CA LYS A 5 3.65 11.80 -5.28
C LYS A 5 2.49 11.87 -4.31
N ILE A 6 1.31 12.15 -4.85
CA ILE A 6 0.05 12.09 -4.12
C ILE A 6 -0.77 10.93 -4.69
N PHE A 7 -1.25 10.04 -3.82
CA PHE A 7 -2.15 8.96 -4.22
C PHE A 7 -3.57 9.30 -3.79
N VAL A 8 -4.45 9.50 -4.76
CA VAL A 8 -5.88 9.72 -4.53
C VAL A 8 -6.57 8.37 -4.37
N ALA A 9 -7.26 8.16 -3.26
CA ALA A 9 -8.00 6.93 -3.01
C ALA A 9 -9.29 6.89 -3.83
N CYS A 10 -9.50 5.78 -4.55
CA CYS A 10 -10.70 5.49 -5.33
C CYS A 10 -11.55 4.43 -4.59
N ASP A 11 -11.92 4.72 -3.33
CA ASP A 11 -12.65 3.80 -2.46
C ASP A 11 -14.16 3.90 -2.74
N THR A 12 -14.63 3.19 -3.75
CA THR A 12 -16.02 3.10 -4.21
C THR A 12 -16.16 2.01 -5.26
N THR A 13 -17.29 1.32 -5.34
CA THR A 13 -17.60 0.34 -6.39
C THR A 13 -18.09 0.99 -7.70
N LYS A 14 -18.46 2.28 -7.66
CA LYS A 14 -19.08 2.99 -8.79
C LYS A 14 -18.03 3.56 -9.74
N ILE A 15 -17.88 2.95 -10.93
CA ILE A 15 -16.93 3.39 -11.96
C ILE A 15 -17.13 4.86 -12.37
N ALA A 16 -18.37 5.33 -12.48
CA ALA A 16 -18.65 6.73 -12.80
C ALA A 16 -18.03 7.69 -11.78
N LYS A 17 -18.10 7.33 -10.47
CA LYS A 17 -17.49 8.12 -9.41
C LYS A 17 -15.96 8.10 -9.52
N VAL A 18 -15.36 6.95 -9.84
CA VAL A 18 -13.91 6.84 -10.07
C VAL A 18 -13.47 7.72 -11.25
N LYS A 19 -14.20 7.68 -12.37
CA LYS A 19 -13.92 8.54 -13.53
C LYS A 19 -13.97 10.02 -13.16
N LYS A 20 -14.98 10.42 -12.35
CA LYS A 20 -15.09 11.79 -11.85
C LYS A 20 -13.90 12.17 -10.97
N ILE A 21 -13.52 11.31 -9.99
CA ILE A 21 -12.34 11.54 -9.14
C ILE A 21 -11.10 11.76 -10.01
N ILE A 22 -10.86 10.90 -11.00
CA ILE A 22 -9.69 11.00 -11.88
C ILE A 22 -9.72 12.32 -12.66
N LYS A 23 -10.87 12.74 -13.18
CA LYS A 23 -11.04 13.99 -13.91
C LYS A 23 -10.77 15.21 -13.02
N ASP A 24 -11.38 15.24 -11.84
CA ASP A 24 -11.36 16.39 -10.93
C ASP A 24 -9.99 16.59 -10.26
N THR A 25 -9.17 15.52 -10.18
CA THR A 25 -7.85 15.57 -9.52
C THR A 25 -6.68 15.65 -10.50
N GLN A 26 -6.91 15.80 -11.80
CA GLN A 26 -5.83 15.99 -12.77
C GLN A 26 -5.08 17.30 -12.48
N ASN A 27 -3.74 17.20 -12.42
CA ASN A 27 -2.92 18.38 -12.17
C ASN A 27 -1.61 18.28 -12.96
N LYS A 28 -1.22 19.36 -13.66
CA LYS A 28 0.02 19.42 -14.44
C LYS A 28 1.27 19.64 -13.57
N LYS A 29 1.10 20.26 -12.39
CA LYS A 29 2.21 20.60 -11.48
C LYS A 29 2.52 19.48 -10.48
N LEU A 30 1.52 18.66 -10.14
CA LEU A 30 1.62 17.58 -9.14
C LEU A 30 1.68 16.20 -9.81
N LYS A 31 2.44 15.29 -9.22
CA LYS A 31 2.48 13.88 -9.65
C LYS A 31 1.39 13.09 -8.95
N ILE A 32 0.24 12.93 -9.60
CA ILE A 32 -0.92 12.25 -9.06
C ILE A 32 -0.94 10.77 -9.49
N GLY A 33 -1.16 9.88 -8.54
CA GLY A 33 -1.49 8.47 -8.76
C GLY A 33 -2.86 8.14 -8.16
N TYR A 34 -3.43 7.00 -8.53
CA TYR A 34 -4.75 6.56 -8.09
C TYR A 34 -4.63 5.21 -7.40
N LYS A 35 -5.12 5.14 -6.14
CA LYS A 35 -5.11 3.94 -5.32
C LYS A 35 -6.46 3.24 -5.41
N PHE A 36 -6.43 1.97 -5.76
CA PHE A 36 -7.58 1.08 -5.85
C PHE A 36 -7.47 0.01 -4.78
N GLY A 37 -8.38 0.06 -3.81
CA GLY A 37 -8.42 -0.88 -2.69
C GLY A 37 -9.24 -2.14 -3.00
N LEU A 38 -9.41 -2.97 -1.97
CA LEU A 38 -10.14 -4.25 -2.06
C LEU A 38 -11.57 -4.06 -2.54
N GLU A 39 -12.28 -3.05 -2.03
CA GLU A 39 -13.66 -2.76 -2.42
C GLU A 39 -13.80 -2.58 -3.95
N PHE A 40 -12.93 -1.76 -4.54
CA PHE A 40 -12.98 -1.49 -5.98
C PHE A 40 -12.56 -2.71 -6.81
N LEU A 41 -11.45 -3.35 -6.45
CA LEU A 41 -10.90 -4.46 -7.23
C LEU A 41 -11.78 -5.72 -7.20
N ASN A 42 -12.56 -5.90 -6.14
CA ASN A 42 -13.55 -6.98 -6.02
C ASN A 42 -14.94 -6.61 -6.56
N SER A 43 -15.16 -5.39 -7.03
CA SER A 43 -16.41 -5.02 -7.69
C SER A 43 -16.50 -5.58 -9.11
N ASN A 44 -17.72 -5.76 -9.63
CA ASN A 44 -17.99 -6.43 -10.91
C ASN A 44 -17.09 -6.00 -12.08
N ASN A 45 -16.75 -4.73 -12.18
CA ASN A 45 -15.97 -4.20 -13.30
C ASN A 45 -14.66 -3.54 -12.86
N GLY A 46 -14.29 -3.65 -11.58
CA GLY A 46 -13.12 -2.96 -11.03
C GLY A 46 -11.81 -3.40 -11.70
N ARG A 47 -11.60 -4.71 -11.83
CA ARG A 47 -10.44 -5.27 -12.51
C ARG A 47 -10.40 -4.87 -14.00
N LEU A 48 -11.54 -4.99 -14.71
CA LEU A 48 -11.64 -4.62 -16.12
C LEU A 48 -11.40 -3.12 -16.33
N PHE A 49 -11.89 -2.27 -15.44
CA PHE A 49 -11.62 -0.84 -15.49
C PHE A 49 -10.12 -0.56 -15.31
N LEU A 50 -9.49 -1.17 -14.32
CA LEU A 50 -8.08 -0.96 -14.05
C LEU A 50 -7.19 -1.42 -15.22
N SER A 51 -7.50 -2.53 -15.88
CA SER A 51 -6.76 -3.03 -17.05
C SER A 51 -6.80 -2.07 -18.24
N LYS A 52 -7.88 -1.29 -18.35
CA LYS A 52 -8.08 -0.28 -19.42
C LYS A 52 -7.52 1.10 -19.05
N LEU A 53 -7.14 1.33 -17.80
CA LEU A 53 -6.66 2.63 -17.32
C LEU A 53 -5.20 2.85 -17.73
N LYS A 54 -5.02 3.51 -18.88
CA LYS A 54 -3.68 3.81 -19.44
C LYS A 54 -3.17 5.19 -18.97
N HIS A 55 -1.85 5.37 -19.02
CA HIS A 55 -1.17 6.64 -18.77
C HIS A 55 -1.39 7.27 -17.39
N LYS A 56 -1.85 6.50 -16.41
CA LYS A 56 -2.01 6.93 -15.02
C LYS A 56 -1.11 6.10 -14.10
N ILE A 57 -0.61 6.72 -13.04
CA ILE A 57 0.07 5.97 -11.98
C ILE A 57 -0.99 5.24 -11.18
N THR A 58 -0.91 3.93 -11.15
CA THR A 58 -1.89 3.05 -10.49
C THR A 58 -1.26 2.33 -9.31
N PHE A 59 -2.03 2.25 -8.24
CA PHE A 59 -1.65 1.61 -7.00
C PHE A 59 -2.73 0.59 -6.60
N ALA A 60 -2.42 -0.70 -6.73
CA ALA A 60 -3.28 -1.80 -6.27
C ALA A 60 -3.03 -2.04 -4.77
N ASP A 61 -3.99 -1.65 -3.95
CA ASP A 61 -3.90 -1.78 -2.49
C ASP A 61 -4.58 -3.09 -2.03
N LEU A 62 -3.99 -4.22 -2.43
CA LEU A 62 -4.50 -5.57 -2.15
C LEU A 62 -4.10 -6.10 -0.78
N LYS A 63 -3.06 -5.52 -0.17
CA LYS A 63 -2.53 -5.95 1.13
C LYS A 63 -2.33 -7.46 1.22
N LEU A 64 -1.64 -8.03 0.22
CA LEU A 64 -1.40 -9.48 0.16
C LEU A 64 -0.84 -9.98 1.49
N HIS A 65 -1.45 -11.03 2.04
CA HIS A 65 -1.05 -11.62 3.32
C HIS A 65 -1.29 -13.13 3.26
N ASP A 66 -0.31 -13.86 2.73
CA ASP A 66 -0.42 -15.29 2.48
C ASP A 66 0.97 -15.95 2.43
N ILE A 67 1.01 -17.26 2.26
CA ILE A 67 2.22 -18.06 2.07
C ILE A 67 3.01 -17.62 0.81
N PRO A 68 4.32 -17.91 0.73
CA PRO A 68 5.19 -17.39 -0.33
C PRO A 68 4.68 -17.66 -1.75
N ASN A 69 4.22 -18.88 -2.03
CA ASN A 69 3.74 -19.25 -3.37
C ASN A 69 2.47 -18.50 -3.76
N THR A 70 1.51 -18.34 -2.85
CA THR A 70 0.25 -17.62 -3.10
C THR A 70 0.52 -16.13 -3.38
N CYS A 71 1.37 -15.49 -2.57
CA CYS A 71 1.78 -14.10 -2.82
C CYS A 71 2.41 -13.93 -4.20
N ALA A 72 3.34 -14.81 -4.57
CA ALA A 72 4.00 -14.77 -5.86
C ALA A 72 3.03 -15.05 -7.02
N SER A 73 2.14 -16.02 -6.89
CA SER A 73 1.13 -16.37 -7.90
C SER A 73 0.13 -15.26 -8.13
N THR A 74 -0.33 -14.61 -7.05
CA THR A 74 -1.22 -13.44 -7.15
C THR A 74 -0.56 -12.31 -7.93
N ILE A 75 0.73 -12.04 -7.70
CA ILE A 75 1.46 -11.00 -8.45
C ILE A 75 1.56 -11.37 -9.94
N ARG A 76 1.79 -12.65 -10.27
CA ARG A 76 1.77 -13.11 -11.67
C ARG A 76 0.39 -12.95 -12.29
N ALA A 77 -0.68 -13.30 -11.56
CA ALA A 77 -2.05 -13.23 -12.04
C ALA A 77 -2.56 -11.82 -12.34
N ILE A 78 -2.01 -10.79 -11.67
CA ILE A 78 -2.39 -9.39 -11.91
C ILE A 78 -1.43 -8.63 -12.84
N LYS A 79 -0.50 -9.32 -13.48
CA LYS A 79 0.55 -8.70 -14.32
C LYS A 79 -0.02 -7.95 -15.53
N ASP A 80 -1.15 -8.42 -16.04
CA ASP A 80 -1.92 -7.79 -17.11
C ASP A 80 -2.44 -6.41 -16.74
N LEU A 81 -2.69 -6.13 -15.45
CA LEU A 81 -3.14 -4.82 -14.97
C LEU A 81 -2.05 -3.74 -15.05
N LYS A 82 -0.79 -4.12 -15.23
CA LYS A 82 0.36 -3.21 -15.35
C LYS A 82 0.41 -2.13 -14.27
N VAL A 83 0.02 -2.49 -13.04
CA VAL A 83 0.02 -1.55 -11.91
C VAL A 83 1.45 -1.13 -11.55
N ASN A 84 1.58 0.15 -11.14
CA ASN A 84 2.88 0.70 -10.76
C ASN A 84 3.27 0.33 -9.33
N TYR A 85 2.29 0.15 -8.44
CA TYR A 85 2.46 -0.14 -7.02
C TYR A 85 1.50 -1.24 -6.56
N LEU A 86 1.98 -2.11 -5.68
CA LEU A 86 1.19 -3.20 -5.08
C LEU A 86 1.60 -3.38 -3.62
N THR A 87 0.62 -3.51 -2.72
CA THR A 87 0.86 -3.73 -1.29
C THR A 87 0.92 -5.21 -0.93
N ILE A 88 1.84 -5.50 0.00
CA ILE A 88 1.97 -6.79 0.68
C ILE A 88 2.23 -6.54 2.17
N HIS A 89 1.58 -7.29 3.06
CA HIS A 89 1.87 -7.22 4.49
C HIS A 89 3.27 -7.74 4.80
N ILE A 90 4.04 -6.97 5.58
CA ILE A 90 5.38 -7.41 6.02
C ILE A 90 5.28 -8.60 6.97
N SER A 91 4.17 -8.72 7.68
CA SER A 91 3.85 -9.86 8.55
C SER A 91 3.68 -11.20 7.82
N SER A 92 3.56 -11.22 6.49
CA SER A 92 3.65 -12.46 5.70
C SER A 92 5.01 -13.17 5.82
N GLY A 93 6.01 -12.50 6.42
CA GLY A 93 7.33 -13.06 6.65
C GLY A 93 8.31 -12.90 5.49
N LEU A 94 9.61 -13.03 5.80
CA LEU A 94 10.69 -12.73 4.85
C LEU A 94 10.64 -13.57 3.57
N ASN A 95 10.26 -14.83 3.69
CA ASN A 95 10.20 -15.74 2.52
C ASN A 95 9.10 -15.32 1.55
N ALA A 96 7.90 -14.95 2.05
CA ALA A 96 6.82 -14.45 1.22
C ALA A 96 7.19 -13.12 0.53
N LEU A 97 7.81 -12.19 1.27
CA LEU A 97 8.29 -10.93 0.71
C LEU A 97 9.32 -11.13 -0.41
N ARG A 98 10.27 -12.06 -0.22
CA ARG A 98 11.29 -12.40 -1.24
C ARG A 98 10.68 -13.06 -2.47
N ALA A 99 9.78 -14.03 -2.27
CA ALA A 99 9.09 -14.70 -3.37
C ALA A 99 8.27 -13.68 -4.20
N ALA A 100 7.53 -12.82 -3.53
CA ALA A 100 6.79 -11.73 -4.15
C ALA A 100 7.72 -10.77 -4.92
N LYS A 101 8.82 -10.35 -4.31
CA LYS A 101 9.78 -9.42 -4.95
C LYS A 101 10.42 -10.02 -6.20
N LYS A 102 10.75 -11.31 -6.19
CA LYS A 102 11.34 -12.02 -7.34
C LYS A 102 10.47 -11.93 -8.59
N VAL A 103 9.15 -11.91 -8.45
CA VAL A 103 8.19 -11.94 -9.57
C VAL A 103 7.55 -10.59 -9.87
N SER A 104 7.83 -9.54 -9.07
CA SER A 104 7.17 -8.24 -9.20
C SER A 104 7.53 -7.46 -10.47
N GLY A 105 8.68 -7.76 -11.10
CA GLY A 105 9.11 -7.09 -12.32
C GLY A 105 9.20 -5.58 -12.17
N LYS A 106 8.44 -4.83 -12.99
CA LYS A 106 8.37 -3.35 -12.96
C LYS A 106 7.43 -2.82 -11.88
N THR A 107 6.57 -3.65 -11.30
CA THR A 107 5.67 -3.25 -10.21
C THR A 107 6.45 -3.06 -8.91
N LYS A 108 6.36 -1.88 -8.33
CA LYS A 108 6.95 -1.59 -7.02
C LYS A 108 6.15 -2.28 -5.92
N LEU A 109 6.81 -3.14 -5.15
CA LEU A 109 6.21 -3.75 -3.96
C LEU A 109 6.34 -2.84 -2.76
N ILE A 110 5.20 -2.58 -2.12
CA ILE A 110 5.08 -1.75 -0.93
C ILE A 110 4.78 -2.64 0.28
N GLY A 111 5.68 -2.67 1.24
CA GLY A 111 5.45 -3.35 2.50
C GLY A 111 4.49 -2.58 3.40
N VAL A 112 3.39 -3.19 3.79
CA VAL A 112 2.47 -2.64 4.80
C VAL A 112 3.00 -3.04 6.18
N THR A 113 3.22 -2.06 7.06
CA THR A 113 3.57 -2.27 8.46
C THR A 113 2.31 -2.60 9.29
N ILE A 114 2.25 -2.18 10.52
CA ILE A 114 1.07 -2.33 11.37
C ILE A 114 -0.05 -1.41 10.83
N LEU A 115 -1.24 -1.97 10.67
CA LEU A 115 -2.42 -1.21 10.24
C LEU A 115 -2.70 -0.05 11.19
N THR A 116 -3.02 1.12 10.66
CA THR A 116 -3.24 2.34 11.44
C THR A 116 -4.45 2.29 12.37
N SER A 117 -5.33 1.32 12.20
CA SER A 117 -6.44 1.00 13.11
C SER A 117 -6.00 0.26 14.38
N LEU A 118 -4.80 -0.37 14.40
CA LEU A 118 -4.29 -1.13 15.53
C LEU A 118 -3.42 -0.25 16.43
N ASP A 119 -3.76 -0.19 17.71
CA ASP A 119 -2.96 0.37 18.79
C ASP A 119 -2.27 -0.76 19.60
N ASN A 120 -1.57 -0.40 20.68
CA ASN A 120 -0.87 -1.40 21.51
C ASN A 120 -1.82 -2.39 22.18
N LYS A 121 -3.06 -1.97 22.50
CA LYS A 121 -4.07 -2.86 23.08
C LYS A 121 -4.50 -3.90 22.07
N ALA A 122 -4.90 -3.46 20.88
CA ALA A 122 -5.30 -4.36 19.79
C ALA A 122 -4.17 -5.31 19.35
N LEU A 123 -2.90 -4.87 19.40
CA LEU A 123 -1.76 -5.77 19.15
C LEU A 123 -1.66 -6.90 20.17
N LYS A 124 -1.87 -6.62 21.47
CA LYS A 124 -1.90 -7.64 22.52
C LYS A 124 -3.06 -8.62 22.33
N GLU A 125 -4.23 -8.12 21.97
CA GLU A 125 -5.42 -8.95 21.71
C GLU A 125 -5.20 -9.96 20.58
N ILE A 126 -4.38 -9.63 19.56
CA ILE A 126 -4.03 -10.55 18.47
C ILE A 126 -2.69 -11.27 18.69
N GLY A 127 -2.18 -11.30 19.93
CA GLY A 127 -1.05 -12.13 20.33
C GLY A 127 0.34 -11.52 20.15
N PHE A 128 0.48 -10.21 19.89
CA PHE A 128 1.80 -9.57 19.81
C PHE A 128 2.25 -9.04 21.17
N ASN A 129 3.43 -9.46 21.63
CA ASN A 129 4.05 -8.96 22.86
C ASN A 129 4.80 -7.64 22.69
N LYS A 130 5.15 -7.27 21.45
CA LYS A 130 5.84 -6.02 21.15
C LYS A 130 4.84 -4.88 20.94
N ASN A 131 5.24 -3.67 21.35
CA ASN A 131 4.46 -2.48 21.04
C ASN A 131 4.55 -2.09 19.55
N VAL A 132 3.67 -1.19 19.11
CA VAL A 132 3.59 -0.73 17.71
C VAL A 132 4.94 -0.25 17.19
N LYS A 133 5.65 0.58 17.96
CA LYS A 133 6.93 1.19 17.55
C LYS A 133 8.01 0.14 17.31
N GLU A 134 8.14 -0.82 18.21
CA GLU A 134 9.11 -1.92 18.10
C GLU A 134 8.79 -2.82 16.90
N LEU A 135 7.50 -3.14 16.71
CA LEU A 135 7.05 -3.99 15.62
C LEU A 135 7.28 -3.33 14.26
N VAL A 136 6.95 -2.05 14.14
CA VAL A 136 7.17 -1.26 12.93
C VAL A 136 8.66 -1.17 12.57
N LEU A 137 9.54 -0.96 13.55
CA LEU A 137 11.00 -0.99 13.33
C LEU A 137 11.49 -2.37 12.87
N HIS A 138 11.00 -3.44 13.48
CA HIS A 138 11.32 -4.81 13.07
C HIS A 138 10.86 -5.07 11.63
N GLN A 139 9.65 -4.69 11.30
CA GLN A 139 9.10 -4.83 9.96
C GLN A 139 9.85 -3.99 8.93
N ALA A 140 10.31 -2.78 9.27
CA ALA A 140 11.14 -1.96 8.38
C ALA A 140 12.48 -2.66 8.05
N LYS A 141 13.10 -3.34 9.03
CA LYS A 141 14.31 -4.16 8.79
C LYS A 141 14.01 -5.34 7.85
N LEU A 142 12.87 -6.04 8.02
CA LEU A 142 12.46 -7.13 7.13
C LEU A 142 12.21 -6.63 5.71
N ALA A 143 11.51 -5.51 5.54
CA ALA A 143 11.28 -4.88 4.23
C ALA A 143 12.60 -4.55 3.52
N ASN A 144 13.59 -4.06 4.26
CA ASN A 144 14.93 -3.79 3.73
C ASN A 144 15.64 -5.08 3.31
N LYS A 145 15.63 -6.13 4.15
CA LYS A 145 16.19 -7.46 3.84
C LYS A 145 15.54 -8.11 2.62
N ALA A 146 14.23 -7.90 2.42
CA ALA A 146 13.48 -8.38 1.27
C ALA A 146 13.67 -7.49 0.02
N LYS A 147 14.39 -6.38 0.12
CA LYS A 147 14.61 -5.40 -0.96
C LYS A 147 13.31 -4.80 -1.51
N LEU A 148 12.28 -4.63 -0.66
CA LEU A 148 11.04 -3.98 -1.07
C LEU A 148 11.32 -2.55 -1.57
N ASP A 149 10.41 -2.00 -2.39
CA ASP A 149 10.60 -0.71 -3.06
C ASP A 149 10.09 0.45 -2.22
N ALA A 150 9.10 0.21 -1.36
CA ALA A 150 8.51 1.20 -0.47
C ALA A 150 7.92 0.57 0.78
N ILE A 151 7.56 1.41 1.75
CA ILE A 151 6.81 1.04 2.96
C ILE A 151 5.59 1.97 3.10
N VAL A 152 4.44 1.40 3.48
CA VAL A 152 3.29 2.15 4.01
C VAL A 152 3.32 2.08 5.54
N CYS A 153 3.25 3.24 6.18
CA CYS A 153 3.22 3.37 7.64
C CYS A 153 2.46 4.62 8.08
N SER A 154 2.14 4.73 9.37
CA SER A 154 1.61 5.96 9.95
C SER A 154 2.58 7.15 9.75
N PRO A 155 2.08 8.38 9.55
CA PRO A 155 2.92 9.59 9.55
C PRO A 155 3.79 9.71 10.80
N GLN A 156 3.29 9.28 11.97
CA GLN A 156 4.00 9.30 13.25
C GLN A 156 5.26 8.40 13.27
N GLU A 157 5.32 7.41 12.37
CA GLU A 157 6.40 6.40 12.33
C GLU A 157 7.49 6.73 11.29
N VAL A 158 7.26 7.70 10.41
CA VAL A 158 8.17 8.03 9.30
C VAL A 158 9.60 8.28 9.77
N LYS A 159 9.75 9.07 10.84
CA LYS A 159 11.09 9.43 11.37
C LYS A 159 11.89 8.21 11.82
N ILE A 160 11.24 7.25 12.50
CA ILE A 160 11.91 6.04 12.98
C ILE A 160 12.18 5.05 11.85
N ILE A 161 11.24 4.89 10.91
CA ILE A 161 11.40 4.01 9.76
C ILE A 161 12.54 4.46 8.85
N LYS A 162 12.69 5.76 8.62
CA LYS A 162 13.80 6.32 7.81
C LYS A 162 15.19 5.93 8.31
N LYS A 163 15.34 5.60 9.58
CA LYS A 163 16.62 5.10 10.12
C LYS A 163 16.98 3.71 9.56
N GLN A 164 16.00 2.85 9.28
CA GLN A 164 16.17 1.47 8.85
C GLN A 164 15.87 1.23 7.35
N PHE A 165 15.08 2.12 6.73
CA PHE A 165 14.63 1.98 5.35
C PHE A 165 14.75 3.31 4.62
N LYS A 166 15.68 3.38 3.66
CA LYS A 166 16.05 4.64 2.96
C LYS A 166 15.28 4.89 1.66
N LYS A 167 14.39 3.96 1.27
CA LYS A 167 13.60 4.08 0.05
C LYS A 167 12.29 4.84 0.29
N GLU A 168 11.35 4.73 -0.64
CA GLU A 168 10.07 5.45 -0.64
C GLU A 168 9.21 5.07 0.57
N ILE A 169 8.63 6.07 1.24
CA ILE A 169 7.68 5.88 2.34
C ILE A 169 6.38 6.57 1.94
N ILE A 170 5.27 5.88 2.11
CA ILE A 170 3.92 6.34 1.79
C ILE A 170 3.13 6.38 3.09
N THR A 171 2.47 7.50 3.36
CA THR A 171 1.64 7.67 4.56
C THR A 171 0.17 7.78 4.18
N PRO A 172 -0.71 6.94 4.72
CA PRO A 172 -2.14 7.05 4.54
C PRO A 172 -2.74 8.13 5.46
N GLY A 173 -4.02 8.43 5.26
CA GLY A 173 -4.81 9.18 6.24
C GLY A 173 -4.61 10.70 6.21
N ILE A 174 -3.89 11.26 5.25
CA ILE A 174 -3.76 12.72 5.12
C ILE A 174 -5.12 13.31 4.70
N ARG A 175 -5.70 14.11 5.57
CA ARG A 175 -7.01 14.77 5.37
C ARG A 175 -6.92 16.22 5.82
N PHE A 176 -7.57 17.13 5.09
CA PHE A 176 -7.63 18.56 5.46
C PHE A 176 -8.66 18.84 6.55
N ILE A 177 -9.63 17.95 6.77
CA ILE A 177 -10.66 18.05 7.79
C ILE A 177 -10.64 16.76 8.61
N SER A 178 -10.54 16.88 9.92
CA SER A 178 -10.54 15.75 10.86
C SER A 178 -11.94 15.14 10.97
N LYS A 179 -12.32 14.29 10.00
CA LYS A 179 -13.42 13.36 10.24
C LYS A 179 -12.85 12.19 11.05
N LYS A 180 -13.43 11.92 12.21
CA LYS A 180 -13.15 10.70 12.98
C LYS A 180 -13.42 9.49 12.07
N GLY A 181 -12.41 8.72 11.76
CA GLY A 181 -12.49 7.48 11.01
C GLY A 181 -11.99 6.32 11.87
N ASP A 182 -11.90 5.14 11.28
CA ASP A 182 -11.40 3.91 11.90
C ASP A 182 -9.87 3.90 12.14
N GLN A 183 -9.17 4.91 11.63
CA GLN A 183 -7.71 5.02 11.77
C GLN A 183 -7.35 5.75 13.07
N LYS A 184 -6.62 5.06 13.96
CA LYS A 184 -6.20 5.59 15.28
C LYS A 184 -4.84 6.31 15.24
N ARG A 185 -4.02 6.05 14.20
CA ARG A 185 -2.62 6.52 14.13
C ARG A 185 -2.32 7.22 12.80
N VAL A 186 -2.99 8.36 12.56
CA VAL A 186 -2.81 9.23 11.38
C VAL A 186 -2.52 10.65 11.79
#